data_2e321511874a3decb8937f072c2d8d40
#
_entry.id   2e321511874a3decb8937f072c2d8d40
#
_cell.length_a   1.000
_cell.length_b   1.000
_cell.length_c   1.000
_cell.angle_alpha   90.00
_cell.angle_beta   90.00
_cell.angle_gamma   90.00
#
_symmetry.space_group_name_H-M   'P 1'
#
loop_
_entity.id
_entity.type
_entity.pdbx_description
1 polymer ?
#
loop_
_entity_poly.entity_id
_entity_poly.type
_entity_poly.pdbx_seq_one_letter_code
_entity_poly.pdbx_strand_id
1 'polypeptide(L)'
;MTLNEIFNAKLTENGDLSFKKASDNPLLNILFLTEYYQKHLDEVPLLEDSDINRLFAMFIRDPRYGMGRRDLGRRLMSMTDVAIDDTIKAGRVDDVFYREYPDTYSFACVLDYLHSEIVKGNELVKKWMPRYSSKNLLLARTIAKYWGMNKQQYGHFIKCNTTENKLSDHRFDDIQFEHVPSLAMIKYAHAFSTKPETKERYLKYLEDVKAGKKDLKVSTTTVYDIYKNRDKIDADLFFSKIEKISGSWIPIVDTSGSMCDSNDSFGKALAIGHYLAKCSTYCPNKVVSFSSHPQLITLGQPVQRRGYWYYQQASKEALKKSQYQREIDSMYTGDCSNTDFGAVMRLLSHLDGNMPEYLVVLSDMEFDSGSNTSKEETMRLFKENGYNTKIIWWNLNSRNITVPEMDHYGNIYISGYNPMLLKYLAAGFDGEAFLNNLLREYAKAIGE
;
A
#
# COMPACT_ATOMS: atom_id res chain seq x y z
N MET A 1 -23.76 -28.54 -14.21
CA MET A 1 -23.02 -27.33 -13.72
C MET A 1 -22.23 -27.76 -12.51
N THR A 2 -20.91 -27.84 -12.61
CA THR A 2 -20.04 -28.21 -11.50
C THR A 2 -19.89 -27.00 -10.57
N LEU A 3 -19.52 -27.21 -9.28
CA LEU A 3 -19.24 -26.10 -8.34
C LEU A 3 -18.18 -25.14 -8.90
N ASN A 4 -17.22 -25.64 -9.67
CA ASN A 4 -16.19 -24.83 -10.34
C ASN A 4 -16.74 -23.90 -11.42
N GLU A 5 -17.83 -24.29 -12.10
CA GLU A 5 -18.52 -23.46 -13.09
C GLU A 5 -19.42 -22.42 -12.43
N ILE A 6 -20.00 -22.73 -11.24
CA ILE A 6 -20.84 -21.81 -10.49
C ILE A 6 -20.02 -20.66 -9.89
N PHE A 7 -18.76 -20.92 -9.47
CA PHE A 7 -17.95 -19.96 -8.72
C PHE A 7 -16.78 -19.37 -9.51
N ASN A 8 -16.59 -19.68 -10.81
CA ASN A 8 -15.39 -19.28 -11.57
C ASN A 8 -14.10 -19.58 -10.80
N ALA A 9 -14.08 -20.67 -10.04
CA ALA A 9 -13.00 -21.00 -9.14
C ALA A 9 -11.81 -21.56 -9.92
N LYS A 10 -10.61 -21.08 -9.62
CA LYS A 10 -9.35 -21.74 -9.95
C LYS A 10 -8.81 -22.42 -8.70
N LEU A 11 -8.21 -23.58 -8.89
CA LEU A 11 -7.46 -24.23 -7.82
C LEU A 11 -6.09 -23.53 -7.66
N THR A 12 -5.67 -23.31 -6.41
CA THR A 12 -4.28 -22.97 -6.07
C THR A 12 -3.37 -24.18 -6.35
N GLU A 13 -2.05 -24.02 -6.31
CA GLU A 13 -1.11 -25.13 -6.51
C GLU A 13 -1.37 -26.29 -5.53
N ASN A 14 -1.94 -26.02 -4.36
CA ASN A 14 -2.27 -27.01 -3.33
C ASN A 14 -3.72 -27.51 -3.39
N GLY A 15 -4.47 -27.15 -4.43
CA GLY A 15 -5.83 -27.63 -4.64
C GLY A 15 -6.94 -26.84 -3.93
N ASP A 16 -6.61 -25.75 -3.25
CA ASP A 16 -7.60 -24.85 -2.64
C ASP A 16 -8.33 -23.99 -3.67
N LEU A 17 -9.57 -23.63 -3.38
CA LEU A 17 -10.38 -22.79 -4.26
C LEU A 17 -9.89 -21.34 -4.21
N SER A 18 -9.41 -20.83 -5.34
CA SER A 18 -9.13 -19.44 -5.57
C SER A 18 -10.23 -18.87 -6.48
N PHE A 19 -10.90 -17.80 -6.06
CA PHE A 19 -12.02 -17.23 -6.80
C PHE A 19 -11.53 -16.18 -7.81
N LYS A 20 -12.08 -16.24 -9.01
CA LYS A 20 -11.80 -15.32 -10.12
C LYS A 20 -13.07 -14.58 -10.49
N LYS A 21 -13.75 -13.96 -9.54
CA LYS A 21 -14.91 -13.14 -9.86
C LYS A 21 -14.51 -11.69 -9.95
N ALA A 22 -14.84 -11.07 -11.08
CA ALA A 22 -14.84 -9.63 -11.21
C ALA A 22 -16.16 -9.08 -10.61
N SER A 23 -16.10 -7.94 -9.96
CA SER A 23 -17.30 -7.17 -9.63
C SER A 23 -18.01 -6.73 -10.92
N ASP A 24 -19.31 -6.52 -10.88
CA ASP A 24 -20.04 -5.92 -12.00
C ASP A 24 -19.62 -4.45 -12.20
N ASN A 25 -19.01 -3.82 -11.20
CA ASN A 25 -18.47 -2.46 -11.28
C ASN A 25 -17.00 -2.49 -11.77
N PRO A 26 -16.71 -2.01 -12.99
CA PRO A 26 -15.37 -2.03 -13.57
C PRO A 26 -14.36 -1.18 -12.76
N LEU A 27 -14.79 -0.12 -12.08
CA LEU A 27 -13.91 0.72 -11.27
C LEU A 27 -13.41 -0.03 -10.04
N LEU A 28 -14.26 -0.85 -9.41
CA LEU A 28 -13.85 -1.70 -8.29
C LEU A 28 -12.86 -2.78 -8.75
N ASN A 29 -13.09 -3.37 -9.92
CA ASN A 29 -12.13 -4.32 -10.49
C ASN A 29 -10.76 -3.68 -10.70
N ILE A 30 -10.72 -2.49 -11.29
CA ILE A 30 -9.46 -1.76 -11.53
C ILE A 30 -8.81 -1.38 -10.19
N LEU A 31 -9.59 -0.93 -9.22
CA LEU A 31 -9.09 -0.51 -7.90
C LEU A 31 -8.41 -1.66 -7.15
N PHE A 32 -9.04 -2.83 -7.10
CA PHE A 32 -8.52 -3.98 -6.36
C PHE A 32 -7.47 -4.77 -7.15
N LEU A 33 -7.58 -4.82 -8.48
CA LEU A 33 -6.66 -5.53 -9.36
C LEU A 33 -5.56 -4.61 -9.94
N THR A 34 -5.26 -3.50 -9.30
CA THR A 34 -4.27 -2.52 -9.80
C THR A 34 -2.91 -3.13 -10.11
N GLU A 35 -2.41 -4.05 -9.29
CA GLU A 35 -1.11 -4.70 -9.54
C GLU A 35 -1.13 -5.61 -10.77
N TYR A 36 -2.27 -6.26 -11.01
CA TYR A 36 -2.47 -7.08 -12.20
C TYR A 36 -2.53 -6.20 -13.45
N TYR A 37 -3.44 -5.22 -13.46
CA TYR A 37 -3.62 -4.35 -14.62
C TYR A 37 -2.42 -3.45 -14.92
N GLN A 38 -1.59 -3.13 -13.91
CA GLN A 38 -0.33 -2.42 -14.13
C GLN A 38 0.66 -3.22 -15.01
N LYS A 39 0.54 -4.55 -15.03
CA LYS A 39 1.35 -5.47 -15.83
C LYS A 39 0.66 -5.92 -17.12
N HIS A 40 -0.66 -5.86 -17.17
CA HIS A 40 -1.53 -6.33 -18.25
C HIS A 40 -2.45 -5.19 -18.71
N LEU A 41 -1.86 -4.15 -19.31
CA LEU A 41 -2.58 -2.92 -19.69
C LEU A 41 -3.61 -3.14 -20.80
N ASP A 42 -3.42 -4.16 -21.62
CA ASP A 42 -4.34 -4.60 -22.67
C ASP A 42 -5.63 -5.26 -22.17
N GLU A 43 -5.57 -5.79 -20.94
CA GLU A 43 -6.73 -6.41 -20.28
C GLU A 43 -7.55 -5.42 -19.42
N VAL A 44 -7.16 -4.15 -19.35
CA VAL A 44 -7.87 -3.12 -18.59
C VAL A 44 -9.26 -2.91 -19.17
N PRO A 45 -10.35 -3.02 -18.38
CA PRO A 45 -11.70 -2.76 -18.84
C PRO A 45 -11.83 -1.39 -19.49
N LEU A 46 -12.58 -1.31 -20.57
CA LEU A 46 -12.89 -0.03 -21.21
C LEU A 46 -13.80 0.78 -20.28
N LEU A 47 -13.45 2.03 -20.07
CA LEU A 47 -14.24 3.00 -19.34
C LEU A 47 -14.86 3.99 -20.32
N GLU A 48 -16.14 4.29 -20.12
CA GLU A 48 -16.80 5.38 -20.83
C GLU A 48 -16.25 6.74 -20.36
N ASP A 49 -16.30 7.74 -21.24
CA ASP A 49 -15.92 9.09 -20.88
C ASP A 49 -17.02 9.74 -20.04
N SER A 50 -16.76 9.86 -18.74
CA SER A 50 -17.65 10.46 -17.75
C SER A 50 -16.83 11.12 -16.63
N ASP A 51 -17.42 12.08 -15.93
CA ASP A 51 -16.72 12.81 -14.87
C ASP A 51 -16.22 11.88 -13.76
N ILE A 52 -17.01 10.88 -13.38
CA ILE A 52 -16.60 9.91 -12.35
C ILE A 52 -15.43 9.04 -12.83
N ASN A 53 -15.42 8.64 -14.10
CA ASN A 53 -14.34 7.83 -14.66
C ASN A 53 -13.07 8.66 -14.87
N ARG A 54 -13.19 9.95 -15.24
CA ARG A 54 -12.06 10.90 -15.29
C ARG A 54 -11.45 11.10 -13.92
N LEU A 55 -12.28 11.36 -12.91
CA LEU A 55 -11.84 11.52 -11.52
C LEU A 55 -11.16 10.24 -11.00
N PHE A 56 -11.71 9.07 -11.30
CA PHE A 56 -11.12 7.78 -10.96
C PHE A 56 -9.77 7.56 -11.65
N ALA A 57 -9.67 7.87 -12.94
CA ALA A 57 -8.40 7.76 -13.68
C ALA A 57 -7.31 8.66 -13.08
N MET A 58 -7.68 9.89 -12.71
CA MET A 58 -6.79 10.81 -11.98
C MET A 58 -6.38 10.24 -10.62
N PHE A 59 -7.31 9.69 -9.85
CA PHE A 59 -7.04 9.04 -8.56
C PHE A 59 -6.05 7.88 -8.70
N ILE A 60 -6.23 6.99 -9.67
CA ILE A 60 -5.30 5.88 -9.92
C ILE A 60 -3.90 6.42 -10.25
N ARG A 61 -3.82 7.52 -10.96
CA ARG A 61 -2.56 8.10 -11.43
C ARG A 61 -1.84 8.97 -10.40
N ASP A 62 -2.57 9.71 -9.58
CA ASP A 62 -2.01 10.68 -8.65
C ASP A 62 -1.20 10.02 -7.51
N PRO A 63 0.08 10.33 -7.35
CA PRO A 63 0.90 9.77 -6.28
C PRO A 63 0.83 10.55 -4.96
N ARG A 64 0.13 11.69 -4.90
CA ARG A 64 0.04 12.51 -3.69
C ARG A 64 -1.21 12.16 -2.90
N TYR A 65 -2.33 12.12 -3.58
CA TYR A 65 -3.65 11.92 -2.99
C TYR A 65 -4.36 10.66 -3.46
N GLY A 66 -3.78 9.96 -4.45
CA GLY A 66 -4.29 8.75 -5.04
C GLY A 66 -3.33 7.55 -4.91
N MET A 67 -3.40 6.63 -5.86
CA MET A 67 -2.64 5.38 -5.82
C MET A 67 -1.25 5.45 -6.44
N GLY A 68 -0.93 6.46 -7.25
CA GLY A 68 0.37 6.64 -7.90
C GLY A 68 0.73 5.58 -8.97
N ARG A 69 -0.27 4.90 -9.55
CA ARG A 69 -0.07 3.84 -10.54
C ARG A 69 0.17 4.44 -11.93
N ARG A 70 1.43 4.45 -12.38
CA ARG A 70 1.86 5.22 -13.55
C ARG A 70 1.22 4.76 -14.84
N ASP A 71 1.48 3.53 -15.24
CA ASP A 71 1.13 3.06 -16.58
C ASP A 71 -0.37 2.76 -16.68
N LEU A 72 -0.94 2.16 -15.64
CA LEU A 72 -2.38 1.98 -15.52
C LEU A 72 -3.13 3.32 -15.53
N GLY A 73 -2.69 4.30 -14.73
CA GLY A 73 -3.31 5.62 -14.70
C GLY A 73 -3.26 6.32 -16.06
N ARG A 74 -2.14 6.24 -16.79
CA ARG A 74 -2.02 6.77 -18.17
C ARG A 74 -3.02 6.13 -19.12
N ARG A 75 -3.14 4.79 -19.05
CA ARG A 75 -4.09 4.06 -19.86
C ARG A 75 -5.53 4.51 -19.60
N LEU A 76 -5.91 4.62 -18.33
CA LEU A 76 -7.26 5.09 -17.94
C LEU A 76 -7.50 6.54 -18.37
N MET A 77 -6.55 7.44 -18.13
CA MET A 77 -6.66 8.85 -18.52
C MET A 77 -6.78 9.04 -20.03
N SER A 78 -6.18 8.16 -20.84
CA SER A 78 -6.34 8.21 -22.30
C SER A 78 -7.70 7.70 -22.76
N MET A 79 -8.34 6.78 -22.03
CA MET A 79 -9.69 6.29 -22.32
C MET A 79 -10.78 7.30 -21.94
N THR A 80 -10.56 8.06 -20.88
CA THR A 80 -11.55 8.98 -20.29
C THR A 80 -11.31 10.44 -20.65
N ASP A 81 -10.44 10.71 -21.60
CA ASP A 81 -10.09 12.05 -22.10
C ASP A 81 -9.87 13.13 -21.03
N VAL A 82 -9.12 12.77 -19.99
CA VAL A 82 -8.79 13.72 -18.90
C VAL A 82 -8.07 14.94 -19.47
N ALA A 83 -8.52 16.14 -19.14
CA ALA A 83 -7.96 17.39 -19.63
C ALA A 83 -6.47 17.55 -19.21
N ILE A 84 -5.72 18.33 -20.00
CA ILE A 84 -4.30 18.58 -19.74
C ILE A 84 -4.10 19.27 -18.40
N ASP A 85 -4.95 20.26 -18.08
CA ASP A 85 -4.88 21.00 -16.80
C ASP A 85 -5.10 20.07 -15.62
N ASP A 86 -6.02 19.14 -15.71
CA ASP A 86 -6.31 18.17 -14.66
C ASP A 86 -5.17 17.15 -14.52
N THR A 87 -4.56 16.75 -15.64
CA THR A 87 -3.33 15.94 -15.64
C THR A 87 -2.20 16.64 -14.88
N ILE A 88 -2.05 17.94 -15.06
CA ILE A 88 -1.04 18.75 -14.37
C ILE A 88 -1.41 18.95 -12.89
N LYS A 89 -2.67 19.22 -12.57
CA LYS A 89 -3.16 19.30 -11.18
C LYS A 89 -2.91 18.00 -10.42
N ALA A 90 -3.15 16.83 -11.03
CA ALA A 90 -2.79 15.55 -10.47
C ALA A 90 -1.27 15.35 -10.30
N GLY A 91 -0.46 16.34 -10.67
CA GLY A 91 0.98 16.37 -10.46
C GLY A 91 1.78 15.50 -11.42
N ARG A 92 1.28 15.27 -12.63
CA ARG A 92 1.84 14.32 -13.59
C ARG A 92 2.07 14.92 -14.97
N VAL A 93 2.78 16.02 -15.01
CA VAL A 93 3.11 16.74 -16.23
C VAL A 93 3.72 15.86 -17.32
N ASP A 94 4.50 14.83 -16.96
CA ASP A 94 5.08 13.91 -17.93
C ASP A 94 4.04 13.10 -18.70
N ASP A 95 2.82 12.96 -18.22
CA ASP A 95 1.77 12.21 -18.88
C ASP A 95 1.27 12.92 -20.14
N VAL A 96 1.40 14.22 -20.24
CA VAL A 96 1.06 14.96 -21.46
C VAL A 96 1.90 14.51 -22.66
N PHE A 97 3.11 13.98 -22.45
CA PHE A 97 3.99 13.49 -23.51
C PHE A 97 3.67 12.07 -24.00
N TYR A 98 2.75 11.37 -23.35
CA TYR A 98 2.32 10.02 -23.70
C TYR A 98 0.90 9.97 -24.26
N ARG A 99 0.28 11.15 -24.44
CA ARG A 99 -1.03 11.26 -25.09
C ARG A 99 -0.88 11.28 -26.61
N GLU A 100 -1.89 10.80 -27.29
CA GLU A 100 -2.05 11.00 -28.73
C GLU A 100 -2.64 12.39 -28.97
N TYR A 101 -2.07 13.10 -29.90
CA TYR A 101 -2.54 14.42 -30.34
C TYR A 101 -3.03 14.32 -31.78
N PRO A 102 -4.18 14.94 -32.11
CA PRO A 102 -4.75 14.86 -33.45
C PRO A 102 -3.83 15.45 -34.54
N ASP A 103 -2.99 16.41 -34.16
CA ASP A 103 -2.06 17.08 -35.08
C ASP A 103 -0.87 17.73 -34.33
N THR A 104 0.09 18.16 -35.12
CA THR A 104 1.30 18.83 -34.61
C THR A 104 0.99 20.16 -33.90
N TYR A 105 -0.06 20.87 -34.32
CA TYR A 105 -0.45 22.15 -33.74
C TYR A 105 -0.97 21.97 -32.33
N SER A 106 -1.82 20.97 -32.10
CA SER A 106 -2.33 20.65 -30.76
C SER A 106 -1.19 20.34 -29.79
N PHE A 107 -0.19 19.57 -30.23
CA PHE A 107 1.00 19.30 -29.41
C PHE A 107 1.83 20.56 -29.16
N ALA A 108 1.98 21.45 -30.16
CA ALA A 108 2.69 22.73 -30.02
C ALA A 108 2.03 23.61 -28.95
N CYS A 109 0.70 23.73 -28.95
CA CYS A 109 -0.04 24.48 -27.92
C CYS A 109 0.27 23.97 -26.49
N VAL A 110 0.40 22.66 -26.32
CA VAL A 110 0.80 22.07 -25.02
C VAL A 110 2.22 22.48 -24.66
N LEU A 111 3.15 22.47 -25.60
CA LEU A 111 4.54 22.89 -25.36
C LEU A 111 4.62 24.38 -24.97
N ASP A 112 3.82 25.25 -25.60
CA ASP A 112 3.75 26.67 -25.26
C ASP A 112 3.18 26.89 -23.86
N TYR A 113 2.14 26.12 -23.50
CA TYR A 113 1.59 26.13 -22.15
C TYR A 113 2.64 25.71 -21.11
N LEU A 114 3.32 24.58 -21.32
CA LEU A 114 4.38 24.12 -20.43
C LEU A 114 5.54 25.12 -20.32
N HIS A 115 5.92 25.77 -21.42
CA HIS A 115 6.93 26.81 -21.41
C HIS A 115 6.50 27.96 -20.49
N SER A 116 5.24 28.44 -20.64
CA SER A 116 4.71 29.51 -19.80
C SER A 116 4.71 29.15 -18.31
N GLU A 117 4.36 27.93 -17.97
CA GLU A 117 4.38 27.44 -16.59
C GLU A 117 5.80 27.39 -16.00
N ILE A 118 6.81 26.99 -16.81
CA ILE A 118 8.21 27.02 -16.39
C ILE A 118 8.67 28.46 -16.13
N VAL A 119 8.30 29.40 -16.99
CA VAL A 119 8.62 30.83 -16.82
C VAL A 119 7.97 31.39 -15.56
N LYS A 120 6.75 31.01 -15.23
CA LYS A 120 6.06 31.34 -13.98
C LYS A 120 6.72 30.71 -12.74
N GLY A 121 7.71 29.85 -12.91
CA GLY A 121 8.42 29.18 -11.79
C GLY A 121 7.79 27.88 -11.32
N ASN A 122 6.93 27.24 -12.11
CA ASN A 122 6.31 25.97 -11.75
C ASN A 122 7.35 24.83 -11.68
N GLU A 123 7.86 24.57 -10.48
CA GLU A 123 8.89 23.55 -10.21
C GLU A 123 8.43 22.13 -10.53
N LEU A 124 7.12 21.87 -10.48
CA LEU A 124 6.55 20.57 -10.80
C LEU A 124 6.66 20.31 -12.31
N VAL A 125 6.36 21.32 -13.13
CA VAL A 125 6.55 21.21 -14.59
C VAL A 125 8.01 21.00 -14.90
N LYS A 126 8.93 21.80 -14.37
CA LYS A 126 10.38 21.60 -14.54
C LYS A 126 10.84 20.19 -14.18
N LYS A 127 10.32 19.64 -13.10
CA LYS A 127 10.66 18.30 -12.60
C LYS A 127 10.37 17.22 -13.64
N TRP A 128 9.25 17.30 -14.31
CA TRP A 128 8.74 16.25 -15.19
C TRP A 128 9.07 16.45 -16.67
N MET A 129 9.69 17.56 -17.04
CA MET A 129 10.17 17.77 -18.42
C MET A 129 11.16 16.67 -18.83
N PRO A 130 11.09 16.19 -20.10
CA PRO A 130 12.00 15.19 -20.64
C PRO A 130 13.46 15.65 -20.54
N ARG A 131 14.34 14.74 -20.13
CA ARG A 131 15.77 14.99 -19.97
C ARG A 131 16.57 14.42 -21.15
N TYR A 132 17.76 14.95 -21.37
CA TYR A 132 18.73 14.43 -22.35
C TYR A 132 19.36 13.10 -21.87
N SER A 133 18.52 12.16 -21.40
CA SER A 133 18.90 10.79 -21.07
C SER A 133 18.60 9.87 -22.27
N SER A 134 19.18 8.67 -22.30
CA SER A 134 18.97 7.72 -23.40
C SER A 134 17.49 7.42 -23.67
N LYS A 135 16.66 7.35 -22.62
CA LYS A 135 15.22 7.04 -22.72
C LYS A 135 14.41 8.17 -23.37
N ASN A 136 14.74 9.44 -23.11
CA ASN A 136 13.91 10.59 -23.51
C ASN A 136 14.65 11.53 -24.47
N LEU A 137 15.76 11.10 -25.04
CA LEU A 137 16.65 11.95 -25.83
C LEU A 137 15.96 12.61 -27.02
N LEU A 138 15.19 11.86 -27.78
CA LEU A 138 14.52 12.37 -28.98
C LEU A 138 13.51 13.44 -28.61
N LEU A 139 12.65 13.16 -27.63
CA LEU A 139 11.63 14.10 -27.15
C LEU A 139 12.26 15.39 -26.58
N ALA A 140 13.29 15.26 -25.74
CA ALA A 140 14.00 16.42 -25.18
C ALA A 140 14.63 17.28 -26.28
N ARG A 141 15.22 16.66 -27.34
CA ARG A 141 15.77 17.37 -28.52
C ARG A 141 14.66 18.10 -29.27
N THR A 142 13.54 17.46 -29.53
CA THR A 142 12.38 18.04 -30.22
C THR A 142 11.85 19.27 -29.47
N ILE A 143 11.64 19.15 -28.18
CA ILE A 143 11.15 20.27 -27.36
C ILE A 143 12.16 21.40 -27.31
N ALA A 144 13.43 21.11 -27.05
CA ALA A 144 14.49 22.12 -27.03
C ALA A 144 14.58 22.86 -28.37
N LYS A 145 14.51 22.15 -29.50
CA LYS A 145 14.50 22.74 -30.85
C LYS A 145 13.27 23.63 -31.05
N TYR A 146 12.09 23.17 -30.62
CA TYR A 146 10.85 23.95 -30.73
C TYR A 146 10.94 25.26 -29.93
N TRP A 147 11.54 25.24 -28.73
CA TRP A 147 11.77 26.43 -27.91
C TRP A 147 13.01 27.25 -28.32
N GLY A 148 13.69 26.90 -29.41
CA GLY A 148 14.91 27.61 -29.89
C GLY A 148 16.11 27.47 -28.95
N MET A 149 16.18 26.42 -28.14
CA MET A 149 17.22 26.21 -27.13
C MET A 149 18.22 25.13 -27.54
N ASN A 150 19.50 25.34 -27.28
CA ASN A 150 20.49 24.28 -27.33
C ASN A 150 20.39 23.39 -26.09
N LYS A 151 21.13 22.26 -26.07
CA LYS A 151 21.09 21.27 -24.95
C LYS A 151 21.37 21.90 -23.58
N GLN A 152 22.33 22.82 -23.52
CA GLN A 152 22.76 23.42 -22.26
C GLN A 152 21.74 24.43 -21.76
N GLN A 153 21.19 25.26 -22.64
CA GLN A 153 20.12 26.22 -22.36
C GLN A 153 18.86 25.48 -21.88
N TYR A 154 18.45 24.43 -22.59
CA TYR A 154 17.30 23.61 -22.20
C TYR A 154 17.50 22.97 -20.82
N GLY A 155 18.67 22.35 -20.58
CA GLY A 155 18.98 21.74 -19.28
C GLY A 155 18.94 22.74 -18.13
N HIS A 156 19.39 23.97 -18.36
CA HIS A 156 19.31 25.05 -17.36
C HIS A 156 17.88 25.52 -17.15
N PHE A 157 17.11 25.69 -18.22
CA PHE A 157 15.72 26.15 -18.18
C PHE A 157 14.80 25.21 -17.41
N ILE A 158 14.99 23.88 -17.54
CA ILE A 158 14.22 22.85 -16.82
C ILE A 158 14.88 22.40 -15.50
N LYS A 159 15.91 23.10 -15.04
CA LYS A 159 16.56 22.76 -13.75
C LYS A 159 15.57 23.02 -12.62
N CYS A 160 15.25 21.97 -11.85
CA CYS A 160 14.31 22.03 -10.73
C CYS A 160 15.00 21.81 -9.39
N ASN A 161 14.38 22.27 -8.32
CA ASN A 161 14.87 22.18 -6.94
C ASN A 161 14.30 20.99 -6.17
N THR A 162 14.34 19.78 -6.76
CA THR A 162 13.91 18.57 -6.03
C THR A 162 14.89 18.21 -4.90
N THR A 163 14.42 17.44 -3.93
CA THR A 163 15.26 16.91 -2.84
C THR A 163 16.44 16.12 -3.38
N GLU A 164 16.21 15.32 -4.43
CA GLU A 164 17.25 14.54 -5.12
C GLU A 164 18.34 15.43 -5.72
N ASN A 165 17.94 16.50 -6.42
CA ASN A 165 18.92 17.43 -7.01
C ASN A 165 19.68 18.20 -5.94
N LYS A 166 19.03 18.60 -4.84
CA LYS A 166 19.72 19.26 -3.72
C LYS A 166 20.76 18.34 -3.08
N LEU A 167 20.41 17.05 -2.88
CA LEU A 167 21.36 16.04 -2.37
C LEU A 167 22.51 15.81 -3.35
N SER A 168 22.22 15.69 -4.64
CA SER A 168 23.21 15.45 -5.71
C SER A 168 24.17 16.64 -5.90
N ASP A 169 23.62 17.85 -5.81
CA ASP A 169 24.37 19.11 -5.97
C ASP A 169 25.07 19.56 -4.65
N HIS A 170 25.05 18.75 -3.59
CA HIS A 170 25.56 19.07 -2.25
C HIS A 170 24.95 20.36 -1.64
N ARG A 171 23.72 20.71 -2.04
CA ARG A 171 22.98 21.87 -1.51
C ARG A 171 22.13 21.47 -0.30
N PHE A 172 22.79 21.01 0.75
CA PHE A 172 22.11 20.43 1.91
C PHE A 172 21.29 21.48 2.69
N ASP A 173 21.76 22.71 2.74
CA ASP A 173 21.09 23.82 3.46
C ASP A 173 19.75 24.21 2.82
N ASP A 174 19.59 23.97 1.51
CA ASP A 174 18.36 24.24 0.79
C ASP A 174 17.25 23.21 1.08
N ILE A 175 17.55 22.12 1.77
CA ILE A 175 16.57 21.07 2.05
C ILE A 175 15.64 21.54 3.18
N GLN A 176 14.37 21.71 2.85
CA GLN A 176 13.29 21.97 3.79
C GLN A 176 12.53 20.66 4.03
N PHE A 177 12.67 20.07 5.21
CA PHE A 177 12.17 18.73 5.51
C PHE A 177 10.63 18.67 5.44
N GLU A 178 9.93 19.76 5.73
CA GLU A 178 8.46 19.86 5.61
C GLU A 178 7.97 19.68 4.16
N HIS A 179 8.83 19.94 3.18
CA HIS A 179 8.50 19.83 1.76
C HIS A 179 9.01 18.54 1.12
N VAL A 180 9.75 17.70 1.88
CA VAL A 180 10.21 16.41 1.37
C VAL A 180 9.01 15.44 1.25
N PRO A 181 8.79 14.82 0.07
CA PRO A 181 7.72 13.83 -0.11
C PRO A 181 7.91 12.60 0.80
N SER A 182 6.81 11.97 1.21
CA SER A 182 6.79 10.82 2.15
C SER A 182 7.79 9.72 1.80
N LEU A 183 7.75 9.21 0.57
CA LEU A 183 8.66 8.15 0.14
C LEU A 183 10.11 8.61 0.00
N ALA A 184 10.35 9.89 -0.35
CA ALA A 184 11.69 10.47 -0.37
C ALA A 184 12.24 10.63 1.05
N MET A 185 11.38 10.99 2.02
CA MET A 185 11.75 11.06 3.44
C MET A 185 12.26 9.71 3.95
N ILE A 186 11.55 8.63 3.64
CA ILE A 186 11.97 7.25 3.99
C ILE A 186 13.26 6.87 3.24
N LYS A 187 13.30 7.09 1.93
CA LYS A 187 14.43 6.70 1.07
C LYS A 187 15.74 7.35 1.49
N TYR A 188 15.69 8.62 1.88
CA TYR A 188 16.88 9.42 2.21
C TYR A 188 17.10 9.60 3.73
N ALA A 189 16.29 8.98 4.58
CA ALA A 189 16.38 9.08 6.04
C ALA A 189 17.80 8.80 6.56
N HIS A 190 18.46 7.74 6.04
CA HIS A 190 19.82 7.41 6.40
C HIS A 190 20.80 8.54 6.01
N ALA A 191 20.69 9.09 4.81
CA ALA A 191 21.54 10.21 4.39
C ALA A 191 21.30 11.46 5.24
N PHE A 192 20.06 11.77 5.58
CA PHE A 192 19.70 12.90 6.43
C PHE A 192 20.23 12.76 7.86
N SER A 193 20.22 11.54 8.41
CA SER A 193 20.65 11.26 9.79
C SER A 193 22.15 11.07 9.97
N THR A 194 22.90 10.80 8.89
CA THR A 194 24.34 10.50 8.96
C THR A 194 25.23 11.62 8.47
N LYS A 195 24.78 12.42 7.49
CA LYS A 195 25.57 13.53 6.95
C LYS A 195 25.63 14.69 7.93
N PRO A 196 26.82 15.22 8.27
CA PRO A 196 26.98 16.32 9.22
C PRO A 196 26.10 17.54 8.89
N GLU A 197 25.98 17.88 7.61
CA GLU A 197 25.30 19.08 7.12
C GLU A 197 23.76 19.01 7.29
N THR A 198 23.20 17.81 7.39
CA THR A 198 21.74 17.63 7.51
C THR A 198 21.31 17.09 8.87
N LYS A 199 22.20 16.36 9.56
CA LYS A 199 21.89 15.56 10.75
C LYS A 199 21.17 16.35 11.84
N GLU A 200 21.76 17.45 12.29
CA GLU A 200 21.20 18.25 13.39
C GLU A 200 19.83 18.82 13.02
N ARG A 201 19.69 19.38 11.81
CA ARG A 201 18.44 19.94 11.31
C ARG A 201 17.37 18.89 11.11
N TYR A 202 17.73 17.70 10.65
CA TYR A 202 16.81 16.57 10.47
C TYR A 202 16.31 16.05 11.82
N LEU A 203 17.19 15.82 12.78
CA LEU A 203 16.80 15.38 14.11
C LEU A 203 15.90 16.40 14.81
N LYS A 204 16.24 17.69 14.73
CA LYS A 204 15.39 18.78 15.25
C LYS A 204 14.00 18.80 14.55
N TYR A 205 13.96 18.59 13.23
CA TYR A 205 12.69 18.48 12.52
C TYR A 205 11.84 17.33 13.06
N LEU A 206 12.42 16.13 13.27
CA LEU A 206 11.67 15.01 13.84
C LEU A 206 11.18 15.29 15.27
N GLU A 207 11.99 15.98 16.09
CA GLU A 207 11.57 16.43 17.42
C GLU A 207 10.41 17.44 17.37
N ASP A 208 10.47 18.40 16.45
CA ASP A 208 9.37 19.35 16.21
C ASP A 208 8.08 18.65 15.75
N VAL A 209 8.20 17.59 14.93
CA VAL A 209 7.06 16.75 14.52
C VAL A 209 6.49 15.98 15.71
N LYS A 210 7.35 15.41 16.58
CA LYS A 210 6.93 14.73 17.82
C LYS A 210 6.21 15.68 18.77
N ALA A 211 6.68 16.91 18.84
CA ALA A 211 6.09 17.97 19.66
C ALA A 211 4.82 18.60 19.04
N GLY A 212 4.39 18.14 17.86
CA GLY A 212 3.22 18.68 17.15
C GLY A 212 3.40 20.09 16.57
N LYS A 213 4.65 20.61 16.51
CA LYS A 213 4.96 21.92 15.94
C LYS A 213 5.06 21.90 14.40
N LYS A 214 5.35 20.74 13.85
CA LYS A 214 5.48 20.49 12.40
C LYS A 214 4.77 19.21 12.00
N ASP A 215 4.44 19.08 10.72
CA ASP A 215 3.80 17.89 10.17
C ASP A 215 4.79 17.03 9.39
N LEU A 216 4.61 15.70 9.50
CA LEU A 216 5.31 14.71 8.70
C LEU A 216 4.35 14.19 7.60
N LYS A 217 4.77 14.33 6.34
CA LYS A 217 4.01 13.83 5.21
C LYS A 217 4.10 12.30 5.16
N VAL A 218 2.96 11.62 5.31
CA VAL A 218 2.85 10.16 5.24
C VAL A 218 1.73 9.68 4.31
N SER A 219 1.12 10.57 3.55
CA SER A 219 -0.07 10.30 2.73
C SER A 219 0.07 9.11 1.75
N THR A 220 1.28 8.87 1.26
CA THR A 220 1.59 7.77 0.35
C THR A 220 2.42 6.65 0.98
N THR A 221 2.68 6.75 2.29
CA THR A 221 3.42 5.73 3.05
C THR A 221 2.47 4.64 3.51
N THR A 222 2.79 3.39 3.22
CA THR A 222 2.03 2.24 3.69
C THR A 222 2.61 1.67 5.00
N VAL A 223 1.82 0.87 5.71
CA VAL A 223 2.30 0.16 6.90
C VAL A 223 3.46 -0.78 6.58
N TYR A 224 3.49 -1.34 5.37
CA TYR A 224 4.59 -2.17 4.91
C TYR A 224 5.86 -1.37 4.59
N ASP A 225 5.75 -0.14 4.07
CA ASP A 225 6.91 0.75 3.87
C ASP A 225 7.59 1.07 5.21
N ILE A 226 6.81 1.30 6.27
CA ILE A 226 7.36 1.52 7.61
C ILE A 226 8.06 0.27 8.11
N TYR A 227 7.41 -0.90 8.01
CA TYR A 227 8.00 -2.19 8.38
C TYR A 227 9.33 -2.43 7.67
N LYS A 228 9.37 -2.29 6.36
CA LYS A 228 10.55 -2.55 5.53
C LYS A 228 11.72 -1.62 5.84
N ASN A 229 11.45 -0.42 6.30
CA ASN A 229 12.46 0.59 6.58
C ASN A 229 12.63 0.90 8.09
N ARG A 230 12.05 0.09 8.97
CA ARG A 230 12.00 0.32 10.43
C ARG A 230 13.34 0.54 11.11
N ASP A 231 14.42 0.06 10.52
CA ASP A 231 15.78 0.24 11.04
C ASP A 231 16.45 1.53 10.54
N LYS A 232 15.84 2.22 9.55
CA LYS A 232 16.39 3.41 8.90
C LYS A 232 15.66 4.70 9.26
N ILE A 233 14.43 4.58 9.75
CA ILE A 233 13.54 5.70 10.06
C ILE A 233 13.12 5.65 11.53
N ASP A 234 12.55 6.74 12.02
CA ASP A 234 11.81 6.74 13.30
C ASP A 234 10.45 6.07 13.10
N ALA A 235 10.42 4.72 13.18
CA ALA A 235 9.24 3.93 12.87
C ALA A 235 8.05 4.26 13.79
N ASP A 236 8.31 4.59 15.07
CA ASP A 236 7.26 4.99 16.01
C ASP A 236 6.57 6.28 15.54
N LEU A 237 7.37 7.27 15.12
CA LEU A 237 6.86 8.53 14.63
C LEU A 237 6.05 8.37 13.34
N PHE A 238 6.61 7.66 12.35
CA PHE A 238 5.92 7.41 11.08
C PHE A 238 4.61 6.65 11.30
N PHE A 239 4.63 5.60 12.12
CA PHE A 239 3.44 4.82 12.44
C PHE A 239 2.38 5.63 13.18
N SER A 240 2.77 6.56 14.05
CA SER A 240 1.84 7.44 14.76
C SER A 240 1.05 8.37 13.83
N LYS A 241 1.60 8.68 12.66
CA LYS A 241 1.01 9.58 11.66
C LYS A 241 0.16 8.86 10.60
N ILE A 242 0.24 7.52 10.51
CA ILE A 242 -0.64 6.74 9.63
C ILE A 242 -2.09 6.86 10.13
N GLU A 243 -3.00 7.10 9.18
CA GLU A 243 -4.43 7.10 9.44
C GLU A 243 -4.86 5.78 10.11
N LYS A 244 -5.61 5.88 11.20
CA LYS A 244 -6.10 4.72 11.95
C LYS A 244 -7.54 4.40 11.54
N ILE A 245 -7.77 3.14 11.18
CA ILE A 245 -9.11 2.58 11.04
C ILE A 245 -9.60 2.06 12.39
N SER A 246 -10.88 1.76 12.52
CA SER A 246 -11.45 1.21 13.74
C SER A 246 -12.44 0.11 13.41
N GLY A 247 -12.40 -0.98 14.16
CA GLY A 247 -13.35 -2.08 13.99
C GLY A 247 -13.12 -3.24 14.96
N SER A 248 -14.09 -4.14 15.01
CA SER A 248 -14.08 -5.31 15.90
C SER A 248 -13.44 -6.51 15.18
N TRP A 249 -12.12 -6.66 15.29
CA TRP A 249 -11.37 -7.76 14.67
C TRP A 249 -10.23 -8.26 15.56
N ILE A 250 -9.75 -9.47 15.23
CA ILE A 250 -8.48 -9.99 15.71
C ILE A 250 -7.65 -10.47 14.52
N PRO A 251 -6.42 -9.97 14.32
CA PRO A 251 -5.53 -10.47 13.28
C PRO A 251 -4.92 -11.81 13.69
N ILE A 252 -4.91 -12.73 12.74
CA ILE A 252 -4.30 -14.06 12.83
C ILE A 252 -3.17 -14.06 11.82
N VAL A 253 -1.93 -14.12 12.29
CA VAL A 253 -0.73 -13.96 11.46
C VAL A 253 -0.06 -15.30 11.26
N ASP A 254 0.00 -15.74 10.02
CA ASP A 254 0.70 -16.95 9.63
C ASP A 254 2.21 -16.79 9.80
N THR A 255 2.79 -17.73 10.55
CA THR A 255 4.24 -17.76 10.82
C THR A 255 4.91 -18.99 10.21
N SER A 256 4.21 -19.74 9.34
CA SER A 256 4.74 -20.92 8.65
C SER A 256 5.94 -20.61 7.74
N GLY A 257 6.69 -21.64 7.40
CA GLY A 257 7.89 -21.49 6.57
C GLY A 257 7.59 -21.04 5.14
N SER A 258 6.43 -21.37 4.58
CA SER A 258 5.98 -20.98 3.23
C SER A 258 5.82 -19.45 3.08
N MET A 259 5.52 -18.75 4.17
CA MET A 259 5.44 -17.28 4.20
C MET A 259 6.76 -16.57 3.88
N CYS A 260 7.91 -17.26 3.98
CA CYS A 260 9.24 -16.73 3.67
C CYS A 260 9.53 -16.78 2.17
N ASP A 261 8.76 -16.09 1.39
CA ASP A 261 8.83 -16.05 -0.07
C ASP A 261 9.58 -14.82 -0.61
N SER A 262 9.81 -14.78 -1.93
CA SER A 262 10.44 -13.64 -2.62
C SER A 262 9.59 -12.35 -2.61
N ASN A 263 8.29 -12.45 -2.31
CA ASN A 263 7.36 -11.33 -2.24
C ASN A 263 7.29 -10.71 -0.83
N ASP A 264 8.04 -11.26 0.13
CA ASP A 264 8.04 -10.86 1.55
C ASP A 264 6.63 -10.90 2.16
N SER A 265 5.92 -12.02 1.91
CA SER A 265 4.55 -12.23 2.42
C SER A 265 4.52 -12.20 3.94
N PHE A 266 5.54 -12.75 4.58
CA PHE A 266 5.69 -12.69 6.04
C PHE A 266 5.82 -11.24 6.55
N GLY A 267 6.67 -10.41 5.94
CA GLY A 267 6.81 -9.02 6.31
C GLY A 267 5.52 -8.21 6.14
N LYS A 268 4.76 -8.49 5.08
CA LYS A 268 3.43 -7.90 4.87
C LYS A 268 2.44 -8.33 5.94
N ALA A 269 2.41 -9.62 6.30
CA ALA A 269 1.55 -10.16 7.34
C ALA A 269 1.83 -9.52 8.70
N LEU A 270 3.12 -9.37 9.08
CA LEU A 270 3.52 -8.68 10.29
C LEU A 270 3.08 -7.20 10.29
N ALA A 271 3.31 -6.49 9.19
CA ALA A 271 2.96 -5.07 9.08
C ALA A 271 1.44 -4.84 9.20
N ILE A 272 0.63 -5.64 8.47
CA ILE A 272 -0.83 -5.56 8.50
C ILE A 272 -1.36 -6.02 9.86
N GLY A 273 -0.88 -7.15 10.37
CA GLY A 273 -1.29 -7.70 11.66
C GLY A 273 -1.03 -6.75 12.82
N HIS A 274 0.16 -6.13 12.85
CA HIS A 274 0.49 -5.07 13.81
C HIS A 274 -0.48 -3.89 13.70
N TYR A 275 -0.71 -3.37 12.49
CA TYR A 275 -1.62 -2.25 12.27
C TYR A 275 -3.05 -2.57 12.71
N LEU A 276 -3.58 -3.73 12.33
CA LEU A 276 -4.92 -4.17 12.71
C LEU A 276 -5.04 -4.35 14.23
N ALA A 277 -4.02 -4.91 14.89
CA ALA A 277 -4.01 -5.04 16.34
C ALA A 277 -4.02 -3.69 17.06
N LYS A 278 -3.30 -2.68 16.51
CA LYS A 278 -3.30 -1.30 17.05
C LYS A 278 -4.62 -0.58 16.83
N CYS A 279 -5.41 -1.01 15.86
CA CYS A 279 -6.69 -0.41 15.46
C CYS A 279 -7.92 -1.19 15.96
N SER A 280 -7.74 -2.38 16.52
CA SER A 280 -8.83 -3.22 16.99
C SER A 280 -9.52 -2.64 18.23
N THR A 281 -10.84 -2.64 18.22
CA THR A 281 -11.70 -2.32 19.39
C THR A 281 -12.00 -3.54 20.25
N TYR A 282 -11.87 -4.75 19.68
CA TYR A 282 -12.15 -6.00 20.40
C TYR A 282 -10.99 -6.41 21.31
N CYS A 283 -9.81 -6.59 20.75
CA CYS A 283 -8.60 -6.99 21.48
C CYS A 283 -7.43 -6.05 21.12
N PRO A 284 -7.39 -4.81 21.66
CA PRO A 284 -6.34 -3.87 21.36
C PRO A 284 -4.94 -4.43 21.66
N ASN A 285 -4.00 -4.19 20.76
CA ASN A 285 -2.60 -4.64 20.87
C ASN A 285 -2.41 -6.16 20.95
N LYS A 286 -3.33 -6.96 20.44
CA LYS A 286 -3.20 -8.41 20.42
C LYS A 286 -3.30 -8.97 19.02
N VAL A 287 -2.50 -10.01 18.75
CA VAL A 287 -2.51 -10.83 17.53
C VAL A 287 -2.50 -12.31 17.92
N VAL A 288 -2.98 -13.16 17.03
CA VAL A 288 -2.82 -14.62 17.16
C VAL A 288 -1.76 -15.07 16.18
N SER A 289 -0.75 -15.83 16.65
CA SER A 289 0.15 -16.53 15.72
C SER A 289 -0.55 -17.74 15.14
N PHE A 290 -0.36 -17.95 13.84
CA PHE A 290 -0.92 -19.10 13.14
C PHE A 290 0.17 -20.13 12.84
N SER A 291 0.19 -21.20 13.62
CA SER A 291 1.14 -22.33 13.53
C SER A 291 0.47 -23.55 14.14
N SER A 292 1.16 -24.69 14.26
CA SER A 292 0.65 -25.86 15.00
C SER A 292 0.37 -25.59 16.47
N HIS A 293 0.99 -24.53 17.03
CA HIS A 293 0.81 -24.13 18.42
C HIS A 293 0.52 -22.60 18.47
N PRO A 294 -0.70 -22.22 18.11
CA PRO A 294 -1.07 -20.82 18.08
C PRO A 294 -0.99 -20.17 19.48
N GLN A 295 -0.57 -18.93 19.52
CA GLN A 295 -0.45 -18.15 20.74
C GLN A 295 -1.20 -16.81 20.59
N LEU A 296 -1.89 -16.39 21.65
CA LEU A 296 -2.39 -15.04 21.75
C LEU A 296 -1.25 -14.14 22.26
N ILE A 297 -0.75 -13.29 21.36
CA ILE A 297 0.41 -12.44 21.60
C ILE A 297 -0.07 -11.03 21.93
N THR A 298 0.42 -10.47 23.04
CA THR A 298 0.30 -9.04 23.33
C THR A 298 1.53 -8.33 22.78
N LEU A 299 1.32 -7.34 21.90
CA LEU A 299 2.39 -6.60 21.23
C LEU A 299 3.36 -5.99 22.23
N GLY A 300 4.65 -6.18 21.98
CA GLY A 300 5.74 -5.66 22.82
C GLY A 300 5.98 -6.42 24.13
N GLN A 301 5.17 -7.45 24.43
CA GLN A 301 5.39 -8.31 25.60
C GLN A 301 6.27 -9.53 25.24
N PRO A 302 6.99 -10.10 26.23
CA PRO A 302 7.75 -11.34 25.99
C PRO A 302 6.84 -12.46 25.49
N VAL A 303 7.28 -13.19 24.47
CA VAL A 303 6.55 -14.32 23.87
C VAL A 303 7.29 -15.60 24.14
N GLN A 304 6.56 -16.70 24.37
CA GLN A 304 7.14 -18.03 24.51
C GLN A 304 7.66 -18.48 23.14
N ARG A 305 8.98 -18.44 22.95
CA ARG A 305 9.64 -18.86 21.72
C ARG A 305 10.00 -20.31 21.77
N ARG A 306 9.75 -21.07 20.69
CA ARG A 306 10.22 -22.44 20.51
C ARG A 306 11.54 -22.40 19.75
N GLY A 307 12.65 -22.82 20.41
CA GLY A 307 13.98 -22.92 19.80
C GLY A 307 15.10 -22.39 20.69
N TYR A 308 16.13 -23.21 20.88
CA TYR A 308 17.25 -22.99 21.82
C TYR A 308 18.13 -21.78 21.49
N TRP A 309 18.09 -21.26 20.25
CA TRP A 309 19.07 -20.25 19.76
C TRP A 309 18.73 -18.79 20.04
N TYR A 310 17.53 -18.49 20.46
CA TYR A 310 17.08 -17.09 20.63
C TYR A 310 17.19 -16.52 22.04
N TYR A 311 17.50 -17.33 23.04
CA TYR A 311 17.43 -16.91 24.45
C TYR A 311 18.58 -16.02 24.93
N GLN A 312 19.73 -15.96 24.25
CA GLN A 312 20.93 -15.26 24.76
C GLN A 312 21.16 -13.84 24.25
N GLN A 313 20.57 -13.41 23.15
CA GLN A 313 20.82 -12.04 22.61
C GLN A 313 19.78 -10.98 22.95
N ALA A 314 18.66 -11.36 23.53
CA ALA A 314 17.48 -10.50 23.64
C ALA A 314 17.58 -9.33 24.63
N SER A 315 18.51 -9.33 25.60
CA SER A 315 18.37 -8.42 26.76
C SER A 315 19.06 -7.06 26.64
N LYS A 316 20.17 -6.94 25.93
CA LYS A 316 20.88 -5.64 25.79
C LYS A 316 20.60 -4.91 24.49
N GLU A 317 20.41 -5.62 23.39
CA GLU A 317 20.05 -5.00 22.10
C GLU A 317 18.58 -4.61 22.03
N ALA A 318 17.68 -5.35 22.72
CA ALA A 318 16.26 -5.04 22.80
C ALA A 318 15.95 -3.66 23.41
N LEU A 319 16.79 -3.19 24.34
CA LEU A 319 16.64 -1.87 24.96
C LEU A 319 16.93 -0.70 23.99
N LYS A 320 17.64 -0.96 22.88
CA LYS A 320 17.92 0.04 21.85
C LYS A 320 16.87 0.13 20.75
N LYS A 321 15.97 -0.85 20.67
CA LYS A 321 14.91 -0.91 19.65
C LYS A 321 13.77 0.06 19.97
N SER A 322 13.18 0.64 18.92
CA SER A 322 11.96 1.44 19.03
C SER A 322 10.80 0.60 19.57
N GLN A 323 9.73 1.25 20.04
CA GLN A 323 8.52 0.53 20.47
C GLN A 323 7.94 -0.29 19.31
N TYR A 324 7.83 0.30 18.12
CA TYR A 324 7.37 -0.40 16.91
C TYR A 324 8.19 -1.66 16.63
N GLN A 325 9.52 -1.57 16.68
CA GLN A 325 10.39 -2.74 16.45
C GLN A 325 10.20 -3.84 17.49
N ARG A 326 10.05 -3.47 18.78
CA ARG A 326 9.75 -4.46 19.86
C ARG A 326 8.39 -5.12 19.66
N GLU A 327 7.39 -4.36 19.25
CA GLU A 327 6.05 -4.86 18.97
C GLU A 327 6.07 -5.85 17.79
N ILE A 328 6.73 -5.52 16.69
CA ILE A 328 6.93 -6.43 15.55
C ILE A 328 7.70 -7.71 15.97
N ASP A 329 8.80 -7.54 16.70
CA ASP A 329 9.60 -8.69 17.15
C ASP A 329 8.82 -9.63 18.08
N SER A 330 7.86 -9.12 18.84
CA SER A 330 7.00 -9.95 19.70
C SER A 330 6.06 -10.84 18.90
N MET A 331 5.74 -10.50 17.65
CA MET A 331 4.89 -11.32 16.78
C MET A 331 5.62 -12.53 16.21
N TYR A 332 6.95 -12.57 16.30
CA TYR A 332 7.77 -13.67 15.82
C TYR A 332 7.99 -14.71 16.92
N THR A 333 7.25 -15.80 16.88
CA THR A 333 7.31 -16.90 17.88
C THR A 333 8.48 -17.85 17.67
N GLY A 334 9.08 -17.88 16.49
CA GLY A 334 10.07 -18.88 16.06
C GLY A 334 9.46 -20.26 15.76
N ASP A 335 8.15 -20.38 15.80
CA ASP A 335 7.41 -21.58 15.40
C ASP A 335 7.04 -21.46 13.91
N CYS A 336 7.85 -22.09 13.06
CA CYS A 336 7.65 -22.18 11.61
C CYS A 336 7.00 -23.52 11.22
N SER A 337 6.29 -24.16 12.17
CA SER A 337 5.62 -25.42 11.94
C SER A 337 4.34 -25.25 11.10
N ASN A 338 3.70 -26.35 10.83
CA ASN A 338 2.49 -26.47 10.03
C ASN A 338 1.34 -25.59 10.56
N THR A 339 0.46 -25.16 9.66
CA THR A 339 -0.70 -24.32 9.96
C THR A 339 -1.92 -25.16 10.35
N ASP A 340 -2.29 -25.18 11.64
CA ASP A 340 -3.51 -25.83 12.16
C ASP A 340 -4.57 -24.76 12.53
N PHE A 341 -5.51 -24.52 11.61
CA PHE A 341 -6.61 -23.56 11.85
C PHE A 341 -7.55 -24.03 12.97
N GLY A 342 -7.73 -25.37 13.15
CA GLY A 342 -8.50 -25.91 14.25
C GLY A 342 -7.89 -25.58 15.63
N ALA A 343 -6.55 -25.54 15.72
CA ALA A 343 -5.88 -25.10 16.94
C ALA A 343 -6.11 -23.60 17.24
N VAL A 344 -6.11 -22.76 16.22
CA VAL A 344 -6.47 -21.34 16.37
C VAL A 344 -7.89 -21.20 16.88
N MET A 345 -8.83 -21.94 16.34
CA MET A 345 -10.23 -21.91 16.76
C MET A 345 -10.40 -22.37 18.21
N ARG A 346 -9.69 -23.45 18.60
CA ARG A 346 -9.68 -23.89 20.02
C ARG A 346 -9.12 -22.81 20.94
N LEU A 347 -8.03 -22.14 20.53
CA LEU A 347 -7.48 -21.02 21.31
C LEU A 347 -8.52 -19.89 21.49
N LEU A 348 -9.17 -19.48 20.40
CA LEU A 348 -10.13 -18.39 20.43
C LEU A 348 -11.39 -18.72 21.21
N SER A 349 -11.88 -19.97 21.18
CA SER A 349 -13.05 -20.41 21.94
C SER A 349 -12.84 -20.42 23.46
N HIS A 350 -11.59 -20.35 23.92
CA HIS A 350 -11.24 -20.22 25.34
C HIS A 350 -11.05 -18.78 25.80
N LEU A 351 -11.18 -17.80 24.88
CA LEU A 351 -11.17 -16.38 25.28
C LEU A 351 -12.51 -16.04 25.91
N ASP A 352 -12.46 -15.55 27.14
CA ASP A 352 -13.67 -15.10 27.85
C ASP A 352 -14.32 -13.91 27.13
N GLY A 353 -15.58 -14.04 26.77
CA GLY A 353 -16.38 -12.94 26.20
C GLY A 353 -16.95 -13.21 24.81
N ASN A 354 -17.51 -12.17 24.21
CA ASN A 354 -18.04 -12.22 22.85
C ASN A 354 -16.90 -12.30 21.85
N MET A 355 -17.11 -13.03 20.75
CA MET A 355 -16.16 -13.07 19.63
C MET A 355 -16.15 -11.73 18.85
N PRO A 356 -15.04 -11.39 18.17
CA PRO A 356 -15.01 -10.19 17.32
C PRO A 356 -15.93 -10.32 16.13
N GLU A 357 -16.22 -9.23 15.46
CA GLU A 357 -16.97 -9.25 14.20
C GLU A 357 -16.19 -9.98 13.10
N TYR A 358 -14.86 -9.78 13.06
CA TYR A 358 -14.00 -10.40 12.05
C TYR A 358 -12.78 -11.09 12.65
N LEU A 359 -12.47 -12.29 12.14
CA LEU A 359 -11.15 -12.93 12.23
C LEU A 359 -10.39 -12.61 10.94
N VAL A 360 -9.26 -11.90 11.01
CA VAL A 360 -8.49 -11.54 9.83
C VAL A 360 -7.28 -12.45 9.71
N VAL A 361 -7.37 -13.46 8.85
CA VAL A 361 -6.32 -14.45 8.60
C VAL A 361 -5.37 -13.93 7.52
N LEU A 362 -4.13 -13.67 7.90
CA LEU A 362 -3.06 -13.16 7.04
C LEU A 362 -2.09 -14.29 6.73
N SER A 363 -2.23 -14.94 5.56
CA SER A 363 -1.52 -16.16 5.19
C SER A 363 -1.20 -16.17 3.69
N ASP A 364 -0.38 -17.11 3.24
CA ASP A 364 -0.22 -17.48 1.83
C ASP A 364 -1.26 -18.53 1.37
N MET A 365 -2.16 -18.93 2.28
CA MET A 365 -3.21 -19.96 2.08
C MET A 365 -2.69 -21.35 1.76
N GLU A 366 -1.42 -21.65 2.07
CA GLU A 366 -0.88 -22.98 1.99
C GLU A 366 -1.13 -23.72 3.32
N PHE A 367 -2.34 -24.26 3.49
CA PHE A 367 -2.70 -25.04 4.67
C PHE A 367 -2.42 -26.52 4.46
N ASP A 368 -1.91 -27.18 5.49
CA ASP A 368 -1.69 -28.62 5.43
C ASP A 368 -2.99 -29.39 5.26
N SER A 369 -2.98 -30.36 4.35
CA SER A 369 -4.09 -31.28 4.09
C SER A 369 -4.48 -32.16 5.29
N GLY A 370 -3.73 -32.09 6.41
CA GLY A 370 -4.01 -32.79 7.68
C GLY A 370 -4.76 -31.96 8.71
N SER A 371 -4.98 -30.66 8.52
CA SER A 371 -5.77 -29.84 9.43
C SER A 371 -7.26 -29.98 9.10
N ASN A 372 -7.85 -31.04 9.65
CA ASN A 372 -9.18 -31.54 9.29
C ASN A 372 -10.39 -30.71 9.81
N THR A 373 -10.21 -29.46 10.15
CA THR A 373 -11.37 -28.60 10.43
C THR A 373 -11.72 -27.86 9.16
N SER A 374 -12.70 -28.37 8.42
CA SER A 374 -13.17 -27.70 7.21
C SER A 374 -13.72 -26.31 7.52
N LYS A 375 -13.70 -25.41 6.53
CA LYS A 375 -14.33 -24.07 6.68
C LYS A 375 -15.80 -24.19 7.10
N GLU A 376 -16.49 -25.17 6.56
CA GLU A 376 -17.89 -25.47 6.87
C GLU A 376 -18.05 -25.90 8.33
N GLU A 377 -17.16 -26.73 8.84
CA GLU A 377 -17.21 -27.17 10.23
C GLU A 377 -16.92 -26.01 11.19
N THR A 378 -15.99 -25.14 10.88
CA THR A 378 -15.71 -23.91 11.64
C THR A 378 -16.96 -23.02 11.68
N MET A 379 -17.60 -22.77 10.53
CA MET A 379 -18.79 -21.94 10.45
C MET A 379 -19.98 -22.60 11.16
N ARG A 380 -20.07 -23.92 11.14
CA ARG A 380 -21.08 -24.68 11.92
C ARG A 380 -20.85 -24.48 13.41
N LEU A 381 -19.62 -24.63 13.89
CA LEU A 381 -19.27 -24.40 15.30
C LEU A 381 -19.58 -22.97 15.75
N PHE A 382 -19.30 -21.96 14.93
CA PHE A 382 -19.67 -20.59 15.22
C PHE A 382 -21.17 -20.43 15.39
N LYS A 383 -21.94 -20.97 14.45
CA LYS A 383 -23.39 -20.91 14.49
C LYS A 383 -23.99 -21.64 15.70
N GLU A 384 -23.48 -22.84 16.00
CA GLU A 384 -23.89 -23.63 17.17
C GLU A 384 -23.61 -22.91 18.51
N ASN A 385 -22.53 -22.13 18.56
CA ASN A 385 -22.18 -21.34 19.74
C ASN A 385 -22.79 -19.93 19.73
N GLY A 386 -23.63 -19.60 18.74
CA GLY A 386 -24.28 -18.30 18.61
C GLY A 386 -23.35 -17.14 18.23
N TYR A 387 -22.16 -17.43 17.69
CA TYR A 387 -21.22 -16.42 17.22
C TYR A 387 -21.60 -15.93 15.81
N ASN A 388 -21.65 -14.61 15.63
CA ASN A 388 -21.86 -13.95 14.33
C ASN A 388 -20.55 -13.46 13.72
N THR A 389 -19.44 -14.12 14.05
CA THR A 389 -18.09 -13.79 13.58
C THR A 389 -17.88 -14.27 12.16
N LYS A 390 -17.33 -13.41 11.32
CA LYS A 390 -16.95 -13.68 9.93
C LYS A 390 -15.45 -13.85 9.82
N ILE A 391 -14.99 -14.58 8.82
CA ILE A 391 -13.57 -14.79 8.57
C ILE A 391 -13.17 -14.01 7.32
N ILE A 392 -12.09 -13.24 7.42
CA ILE A 392 -11.43 -12.60 6.30
C ILE A 392 -10.19 -13.42 5.98
N TRP A 393 -10.21 -14.10 4.86
CA TRP A 393 -9.10 -14.86 4.32
C TRP A 393 -8.28 -13.98 3.41
N TRP A 394 -7.13 -13.51 3.88
CA TRP A 394 -6.27 -12.60 3.13
C TRP A 394 -5.01 -13.30 2.66
N ASN A 395 -4.98 -13.70 1.38
CA ASN A 395 -3.83 -14.31 0.73
C ASN A 395 -2.80 -13.24 0.33
N LEU A 396 -1.64 -13.24 1.00
CA LEU A 396 -0.57 -12.27 0.79
C LEU A 396 0.46 -12.69 -0.25
N ASN A 397 0.53 -14.00 -0.58
CA ASN A 397 1.40 -14.56 -1.62
C ASN A 397 0.65 -14.78 -2.94
N SER A 398 -0.37 -14.02 -3.21
CA SER A 398 -1.19 -14.32 -4.38
C SER A 398 -0.42 -14.16 -5.69
N ARG A 399 -0.20 -15.26 -6.36
CA ARG A 399 0.13 -15.30 -7.79
C ARG A 399 -1.08 -14.91 -8.64
N ASN A 400 -2.28 -15.02 -8.08
CA ASN A 400 -3.55 -14.65 -8.66
C ASN A 400 -4.22 -13.58 -7.78
N ILE A 401 -4.30 -12.37 -8.27
CA ILE A 401 -5.02 -11.27 -7.62
C ILE A 401 -6.51 -11.46 -7.92
N THR A 402 -7.35 -11.33 -6.88
CA THR A 402 -8.81 -11.38 -7.02
C THR A 402 -9.44 -10.12 -6.41
N VAL A 403 -10.62 -9.77 -6.88
CA VAL A 403 -11.47 -8.79 -6.19
C VAL A 403 -11.93 -9.42 -4.87
N PRO A 404 -12.02 -8.65 -3.77
CA PRO A 404 -12.60 -9.16 -2.53
C PRO A 404 -13.98 -9.77 -2.78
N GLU A 405 -14.18 -11.00 -2.33
CA GLU A 405 -15.40 -11.75 -2.56
C GLU A 405 -15.97 -12.22 -1.23
N MET A 406 -17.31 -12.24 -1.13
CA MET A 406 -18.02 -12.69 0.06
C MET A 406 -18.76 -14.01 -0.27
N ASP A 407 -18.59 -15.01 0.57
CA ASP A 407 -19.36 -16.26 0.49
C ASP A 407 -20.76 -16.12 1.12
N HIS A 408 -21.57 -17.17 1.02
CA HIS A 408 -22.93 -17.20 1.56
C HIS A 408 -22.98 -17.18 3.11
N TYR A 409 -21.87 -17.41 3.79
CA TYR A 409 -21.75 -17.23 5.26
C TYR A 409 -21.29 -15.83 5.65
N GLY A 410 -20.94 -14.99 4.67
CA GLY A 410 -20.41 -13.66 4.88
C GLY A 410 -18.90 -13.63 5.15
N ASN A 411 -18.18 -14.74 4.91
CA ASN A 411 -16.72 -14.74 4.94
C ASN A 411 -16.18 -14.06 3.68
N ILE A 412 -15.04 -13.42 3.81
CA ILE A 412 -14.47 -12.56 2.78
C ILE A 412 -13.11 -13.12 2.35
N TYR A 413 -12.89 -13.18 1.06
CA TYR A 413 -11.65 -13.66 0.46
C TYR A 413 -10.94 -12.49 -0.22
N ILE A 414 -9.69 -12.24 0.16
CA ILE A 414 -8.86 -11.15 -0.35
C ILE A 414 -7.55 -11.74 -0.85
N SER A 415 -7.07 -11.28 -2.00
CA SER A 415 -5.78 -11.69 -2.56
C SER A 415 -4.90 -10.49 -2.88
N GLY A 416 -3.62 -10.60 -2.52
CA GLY A 416 -2.59 -9.59 -2.78
C GLY A 416 -2.50 -8.50 -1.72
N TYR A 417 -1.47 -7.67 -1.88
CA TYR A 417 -1.25 -6.51 -1.02
C TYR A 417 -1.64 -5.23 -1.75
N ASN A 418 -2.74 -4.62 -1.30
CA ASN A 418 -3.17 -3.31 -1.75
C ASN A 418 -3.57 -2.48 -0.50
N PRO A 419 -2.97 -1.31 -0.26
CA PRO A 419 -3.31 -0.47 0.88
C PRO A 419 -4.79 -0.08 0.97
N MET A 420 -5.50 -0.04 -0.17
CA MET A 420 -6.94 0.25 -0.21
C MET A 420 -7.78 -0.83 0.48
N LEU A 421 -7.28 -2.07 0.57
CA LEU A 421 -7.98 -3.15 1.26
C LEU A 421 -8.19 -2.88 2.75
N LEU A 422 -7.24 -2.20 3.41
CA LEU A 422 -7.42 -1.78 4.81
C LEU A 422 -8.55 -0.76 4.96
N LYS A 423 -8.66 0.19 4.03
CA LYS A 423 -9.76 1.16 4.02
C LYS A 423 -11.09 0.49 3.69
N TYR A 424 -11.08 -0.49 2.79
CA TYR A 424 -12.26 -1.27 2.42
C TYR A 424 -12.77 -2.13 3.57
N LEU A 425 -11.87 -2.74 4.34
CA LEU A 425 -12.20 -3.44 5.58
C LEU A 425 -12.95 -2.50 6.56
N ALA A 426 -12.43 -1.29 6.76
CA ALA A 426 -13.07 -0.30 7.65
C ALA A 426 -14.43 0.19 7.13
N ALA A 427 -14.65 0.15 5.83
CA ALA A 427 -15.93 0.52 5.18
C ALA A 427 -16.98 -0.60 5.19
N GLY A 428 -16.70 -1.74 5.85
CA GLY A 428 -17.64 -2.86 5.97
C GLY A 428 -17.92 -3.60 4.66
N PHE A 429 -17.03 -3.51 3.67
CA PHE A 429 -17.10 -4.20 2.37
C PHE A 429 -18.26 -3.77 1.46
N ASP A 430 -18.85 -2.60 1.67
CA ASP A 430 -19.74 -1.98 0.69
C ASP A 430 -18.90 -1.31 -0.42
N GLY A 431 -18.81 -1.97 -1.57
CA GLY A 431 -17.96 -1.55 -2.68
C GLY A 431 -18.37 -0.19 -3.26
N GLU A 432 -19.66 0.05 -3.44
CA GLU A 432 -20.14 1.31 -4.02
C GLU A 432 -20.00 2.48 -3.06
N ALA A 433 -20.40 2.31 -1.81
CA ALA A 433 -20.23 3.33 -0.79
C ALA A 433 -18.76 3.66 -0.58
N PHE A 434 -17.88 2.63 -0.58
CA PHE A 434 -16.44 2.80 -0.48
C PHE A 434 -15.87 3.62 -1.65
N LEU A 435 -16.18 3.24 -2.90
CA LEU A 435 -15.69 3.94 -4.09
C LEU A 435 -16.14 5.40 -4.11
N ASN A 436 -17.43 5.65 -3.85
CA ASN A 436 -17.99 6.99 -3.81
C ASN A 436 -17.33 7.88 -2.73
N ASN A 437 -17.10 7.32 -1.53
CA ASN A 437 -16.39 8.04 -0.47
C ASN A 437 -14.95 8.35 -0.85
N LEU A 438 -14.25 7.38 -1.43
CA LEU A 438 -12.87 7.50 -1.86
C LEU A 438 -12.69 8.62 -2.90
N LEU A 439 -13.55 8.64 -3.91
CA LEU A 439 -13.51 9.64 -4.97
C LEU A 439 -13.90 11.04 -4.45
N ARG A 440 -14.87 11.11 -3.54
CA ARG A 440 -15.25 12.39 -2.90
C ARG A 440 -14.10 12.96 -2.06
N GLU A 441 -13.38 12.12 -1.32
CA GLU A 441 -12.20 12.56 -0.55
C GLU A 441 -11.08 13.02 -1.48
N TYR A 442 -10.89 12.31 -2.58
CA TYR A 442 -9.89 12.69 -3.59
C TYR A 442 -10.22 14.02 -4.25
N ALA A 443 -11.47 14.23 -4.69
CA ALA A 443 -11.92 15.48 -5.28
C ALA A 443 -11.64 16.68 -4.34
N LYS A 444 -12.01 16.56 -3.06
CA LYS A 444 -11.68 17.59 -2.06
C LYS A 444 -10.18 17.86 -1.94
N ALA A 445 -9.35 16.79 -2.00
CA ALA A 445 -7.90 16.92 -1.85
C ALA A 445 -7.24 17.63 -3.03
N ILE A 446 -7.82 17.56 -4.22
CA ILE A 446 -7.32 18.26 -5.44
C ILE A 446 -8.00 19.62 -5.68
N GLY A 447 -9.00 19.98 -4.84
CA GLY A 447 -9.70 21.28 -4.90
C GLY A 447 -10.88 21.30 -5.88
N GLU A 448 -11.52 20.17 -6.09
CA GLU A 448 -12.78 19.99 -6.85
C GLU A 448 -13.98 19.80 -5.94
#